data_92171026c0ea14507bb6e156eb2dfc7a
#
_entry.id   92171026c0ea14507bb6e156eb2dfc7a
#
_cell.length_a   1.000
_cell.length_b   1.000
_cell.length_c   1.000
_cell.angle_alpha   90.00
_cell.angle_beta   90.00
_cell.angle_gamma   90.00
#
_symmetry.space_group_name_H-M   'P 1'
#
loop_
_entity.id
_entity.type
_entity.pdbx_description
1 polymer ?
#
loop_
_entity_poly.entity_id
_entity_poly.type
_entity_poly.pdbx_seq_one_letter_code
_entity_poly.pdbx_strand_id
1 'polypeptide(L)'
;VELDTQAVSYLKNIFEEYNKIPDYDKIRKMIEYLQLPEVNYCCVPYLVENAAKKDDINVIDCYKNIKSFMLFKSFDFSVFEEKGECAYVRQEEDIQIDVDGLYNDMLSEKFYQAYENLFRMQKALYVLLLKTVCIEFTNRKSAKNKVMELFDFVNEQLGFIAERELEVCYYYFNHHEKTKKFFKKVQKNSKDLLHTINGMAWDLIHIRLIEQQFTLKPTDEVRFAIHVLLTYDDGLKEILQINPIEQIVFYKDIPIPKLKHFWIDNIPGAKEKLLSEENRRRRHQAFVEKDVNELTRTLEAELLSICDEAKA
;
A
#
# COMPACT_ATOMS: atom_id res chain seq x y z
N VAL A 1 -2.78 14.59 -4.71
CA VAL A 1 -1.61 13.71 -4.47
C VAL A 1 -1.73 13.07 -3.12
N GLU A 2 -1.58 11.75 -3.08
CA GLU A 2 -1.60 10.96 -1.86
C GLU A 2 -0.17 10.69 -1.40
N LEU A 3 0.17 11.11 -0.18
CA LEU A 3 1.48 10.84 0.42
C LEU A 3 1.45 9.50 1.15
N ASP A 4 2.37 8.59 0.80
CA ASP A 4 2.56 7.35 1.55
C ASP A 4 3.26 7.60 2.90
N THR A 5 3.37 6.54 3.70
CA THR A 5 4.01 6.60 5.02
C THR A 5 5.44 7.12 4.96
N GLN A 6 6.18 6.76 3.93
CA GLN A 6 7.56 7.18 3.76
C GLN A 6 7.66 8.66 3.38
N ALA A 7 6.78 9.14 2.47
CA ALA A 7 6.73 10.55 2.08
C ALA A 7 6.37 11.45 3.26
N VAL A 8 5.38 11.06 4.09
CA VAL A 8 5.03 11.81 5.31
C VAL A 8 6.18 11.84 6.30
N SER A 9 6.89 10.72 6.49
CA SER A 9 8.06 10.67 7.38
C SER A 9 9.21 11.59 6.92
N TYR A 10 9.37 11.78 5.60
CA TYR A 10 10.35 12.74 5.08
C TYR A 10 9.99 14.19 5.38
N LEU A 11 8.69 14.54 5.44
CA LEU A 11 8.28 15.88 5.84
C LEU A 11 8.73 16.20 7.27
N LYS A 12 8.69 15.24 8.19
CA LYS A 12 9.23 15.39 9.55
C LYS A 12 10.71 15.81 9.53
N ASN A 13 11.52 15.18 8.68
CA ASN A 13 12.94 15.49 8.58
C ASN A 13 13.20 16.91 8.06
N ILE A 14 12.31 17.48 7.24
CA ILE A 14 12.44 18.87 6.78
C ILE A 14 12.41 19.86 7.94
N PHE A 15 11.57 19.61 8.95
CA PHE A 15 11.37 20.53 10.07
C PHE A 15 12.27 20.24 11.28
N GLU A 16 12.68 18.97 11.48
CA GLU A 16 13.51 18.57 12.63
C GLU A 16 15.02 18.56 12.33
N GLU A 17 15.44 18.16 11.13
CA GLU A 17 16.85 17.91 10.81
C GLU A 17 17.22 18.24 9.34
N TYR A 18 16.90 19.44 8.90
CA TYR A 18 17.09 19.89 7.52
C TYR A 18 18.48 19.57 6.91
N ASN A 19 19.54 19.62 7.70
CA ASN A 19 20.90 19.33 7.26
C ASN A 19 21.25 17.84 7.13
N LYS A 20 20.33 16.92 7.48
CA LYS A 20 20.54 15.47 7.47
C LYS A 20 19.66 14.73 6.48
N ILE A 21 19.01 15.44 5.56
CA ILE A 21 18.09 14.82 4.59
C ILE A 21 18.90 14.09 3.52
N PRO A 22 18.85 12.75 3.49
CA PRO A 22 19.38 12.00 2.36
C PRO A 22 18.57 12.34 1.10
N ASP A 23 19.21 12.60 -0.03
CA ASP A 23 18.53 12.95 -1.29
C ASP A 23 17.78 14.31 -1.29
N TYR A 24 18.44 15.36 -0.79
CA TYR A 24 17.91 16.73 -0.79
C TYR A 24 17.25 17.16 -2.11
N ASP A 25 17.85 16.82 -3.24
CA ASP A 25 17.31 17.16 -4.57
C ASP A 25 15.95 16.52 -4.86
N LYS A 26 15.71 15.32 -4.36
CA LYS A 26 14.40 14.66 -4.53
C LYS A 26 13.33 15.31 -3.66
N ILE A 27 13.70 15.68 -2.44
CA ILE A 27 12.80 16.37 -1.51
C ILE A 27 12.46 17.77 -2.02
N ARG A 28 13.44 18.49 -2.52
CA ARG A 28 13.23 19.79 -3.16
C ARG A 28 12.24 19.69 -4.34
N LYS A 29 12.43 18.71 -5.23
CA LYS A 29 11.49 18.48 -6.35
C LYS A 29 10.09 18.12 -5.86
N MET A 30 9.97 17.36 -4.77
CA MET A 30 8.68 17.08 -4.14
C MET A 30 8.01 18.36 -3.65
N ILE A 31 8.75 19.21 -2.93
CA ILE A 31 8.26 20.49 -2.41
C ILE A 31 7.79 21.36 -3.57
N GLU A 32 8.64 21.56 -4.58
CA GLU A 32 8.32 22.35 -5.78
C GLU A 32 7.04 21.85 -6.46
N TYR A 33 6.88 20.53 -6.59
CA TYR A 33 5.68 19.92 -7.17
C TYR A 33 4.42 20.12 -6.32
N LEU A 34 4.52 19.89 -5.01
CA LEU A 34 3.37 20.00 -4.09
C LEU A 34 2.91 21.45 -3.87
N GLN A 35 3.74 22.44 -4.19
CA GLN A 35 3.39 23.86 -4.09
C GLN A 35 2.72 24.41 -5.37
N LEU A 36 2.58 23.61 -6.43
CA LEU A 36 1.86 24.03 -7.62
C LEU A 36 0.39 24.31 -7.29
N PRO A 37 -0.20 25.42 -7.77
CA PRO A 37 -1.59 25.81 -7.41
C PRO A 37 -2.65 24.77 -7.75
N GLU A 38 -2.42 23.97 -8.79
CA GLU A 38 -3.31 22.90 -9.22
C GLU A 38 -3.14 21.59 -8.44
N VAL A 39 -2.14 21.50 -7.56
CA VAL A 39 -1.84 20.29 -6.80
C VAL A 39 -2.45 20.37 -5.41
N ASN A 40 -3.44 19.54 -5.16
CA ASN A 40 -3.94 19.27 -3.81
C ASN A 40 -3.31 17.96 -3.31
N TYR A 41 -2.96 17.92 -2.02
CA TYR A 41 -2.34 16.74 -1.43
C TYR A 41 -2.89 16.41 -0.04
N CYS A 42 -2.88 15.12 0.28
CA CYS A 42 -3.31 14.60 1.57
C CYS A 42 -2.43 13.42 2.02
N CYS A 43 -2.60 13.01 3.27
CA CYS A 43 -1.85 11.90 3.87
C CYS A 43 -2.76 10.72 4.26
N VAL A 44 -3.86 10.52 3.55
CA VAL A 44 -4.81 9.43 3.85
C VAL A 44 -4.14 8.06 3.89
N PRO A 45 -3.24 7.67 2.97
CA PRO A 45 -2.51 6.40 3.07
C PRO A 45 -1.79 6.24 4.41
N TYR A 46 -1.10 7.28 4.87
CA TYR A 46 -0.43 7.31 6.17
C TYR A 46 -1.42 7.13 7.34
N LEU A 47 -2.54 7.87 7.32
CA LEU A 47 -3.53 7.79 8.40
C LEU A 47 -4.18 6.41 8.47
N VAL A 48 -4.55 5.84 7.33
CA VAL A 48 -5.19 4.50 7.25
C VAL A 48 -4.25 3.42 7.77
N GLU A 49 -2.98 3.43 7.38
CA GLU A 49 -1.99 2.47 7.88
C GLU A 49 -1.79 2.58 9.40
N ASN A 50 -1.72 3.81 9.94
CA ASN A 50 -1.54 3.99 11.39
C ASN A 50 -2.80 3.71 12.20
N ALA A 51 -3.99 4.02 11.68
CA ALA A 51 -5.25 3.65 12.32
C ALA A 51 -5.41 2.12 12.47
N ALA A 52 -4.91 1.35 11.52
CA ALA A 52 -4.94 -0.12 11.60
C ALA A 52 -4.05 -0.70 12.70
N LYS A 53 -3.02 0.04 13.14
CA LYS A 53 -2.09 -0.35 14.22
C LYS A 53 -2.59 0.00 15.61
N LYS A 54 -3.87 0.27 15.78
CA LYS A 54 -4.57 0.86 16.93
C LYS A 54 -3.93 0.62 18.31
N ASP A 55 -3.53 -0.63 18.59
CA ASP A 55 -2.93 -1.02 19.87
C ASP A 55 -1.40 -0.95 19.90
N ASP A 56 -0.76 -0.91 18.72
CA ASP A 56 0.71 -0.91 18.54
C ASP A 56 1.25 0.40 17.94
N ILE A 57 0.41 1.44 17.89
CA ILE A 57 0.81 2.72 17.30
C ILE A 57 1.90 3.41 18.14
N ASN A 58 2.99 3.83 17.51
CA ASN A 58 3.89 4.77 18.15
C ASN A 58 3.25 6.16 18.17
N VAL A 59 2.54 6.45 19.24
CA VAL A 59 1.75 7.69 19.43
C VAL A 59 2.59 8.94 19.17
N ILE A 60 3.80 8.97 19.71
CA ILE A 60 4.70 10.15 19.62
C ILE A 60 5.12 10.39 18.17
N ASP A 61 5.58 9.35 17.48
CA ASP A 61 6.03 9.49 16.09
C ASP A 61 4.86 9.76 15.15
N CYS A 62 3.71 9.12 15.39
CA CYS A 62 2.51 9.36 14.60
C CYS A 62 2.06 10.82 14.70
N TYR A 63 1.95 11.33 15.92
CA TYR A 63 1.56 12.71 16.17
C TYR A 63 2.55 13.71 15.54
N LYS A 64 3.85 13.49 15.69
CA LYS A 64 4.90 14.32 15.07
C LYS A 64 4.82 14.33 13.55
N ASN A 65 4.54 13.18 12.92
CA ASN A 65 4.39 13.09 11.48
C ASN A 65 3.15 13.86 10.99
N ILE A 66 2.02 13.76 11.71
CA ILE A 66 0.80 14.55 11.42
C ILE A 66 1.10 16.04 11.58
N LYS A 67 1.80 16.44 12.67
CA LYS A 67 2.21 17.83 12.89
C LYS A 67 3.06 18.33 11.72
N SER A 68 4.05 17.56 11.30
CA SER A 68 4.92 17.93 10.18
C SER A 68 4.16 18.07 8.86
N PHE A 69 3.17 17.22 8.63
CA PHE A 69 2.29 17.33 7.47
C PHE A 69 1.45 18.61 7.51
N MET A 70 0.88 18.97 8.66
CA MET A 70 0.08 20.18 8.81
C MET A 70 0.94 21.46 8.75
N LEU A 71 2.15 21.44 9.30
CA LEU A 71 3.14 22.51 9.13
C LEU A 71 3.48 22.69 7.65
N PHE A 72 3.71 21.60 6.91
CA PHE A 72 3.99 21.65 5.49
C PHE A 72 2.84 22.25 4.67
N LYS A 73 1.59 21.95 5.03
CA LYS A 73 0.40 22.58 4.41
C LYS A 73 0.28 24.08 4.65
N SER A 74 0.92 24.57 5.69
CA SER A 74 0.92 25.97 6.07
C SER A 74 2.24 26.68 5.78
N PHE A 75 3.17 26.00 5.09
CA PHE A 75 4.52 26.46 4.85
C PHE A 75 4.58 27.58 3.81
N ASP A 76 5.27 28.68 4.14
CA ASP A 76 5.54 29.75 3.20
C ASP A 76 6.86 29.46 2.46
N PHE A 77 6.71 28.86 1.30
CA PHE A 77 7.85 28.43 0.49
C PHE A 77 8.64 29.63 -0.06
N SER A 78 8.02 30.78 -0.29
CA SER A 78 8.68 31.97 -0.80
C SER A 78 9.68 32.55 0.22
N VAL A 79 9.29 32.58 1.49
CA VAL A 79 10.19 33.00 2.58
C VAL A 79 11.36 32.02 2.74
N PHE A 80 11.08 30.73 2.60
CA PHE A 80 12.12 29.72 2.67
C PHE A 80 13.12 29.81 1.52
N GLU A 81 12.69 30.06 0.30
CA GLU A 81 13.60 30.25 -0.85
C GLU A 81 14.45 31.52 -0.72
N GLU A 82 13.86 32.61 -0.23
CA GLU A 82 14.57 33.89 -0.10
C GLU A 82 15.53 33.94 1.07
N LYS A 83 15.14 33.38 2.23
CA LYS A 83 15.85 33.58 3.51
C LYS A 83 16.41 32.30 4.14
N GLY A 84 15.99 31.11 3.66
CA GLY A 84 16.29 29.83 4.31
C GLY A 84 15.60 29.63 5.66
N GLU A 85 14.58 30.43 5.96
CA GLU A 85 13.83 30.41 7.23
C GLU A 85 12.49 29.70 7.06
N CYS A 86 12.10 28.89 8.06
CA CYS A 86 10.79 28.30 8.10
C CYS A 86 9.75 29.34 8.55
N ALA A 87 8.85 29.71 7.64
CA ALA A 87 7.72 30.58 7.93
C ALA A 87 6.41 29.87 7.56
N TYR A 88 5.34 30.30 8.20
CA TYR A 88 4.01 29.69 8.01
C TYR A 88 2.99 30.79 7.70
N VAL A 89 2.07 30.51 6.77
CA VAL A 89 0.98 31.43 6.38
C VAL A 89 -0.17 31.43 7.39
N ARG A 90 -0.15 30.53 8.37
CA ARG A 90 -1.15 30.37 9.43
C ARG A 90 -0.53 30.51 10.81
N GLN A 91 -1.33 30.87 11.82
CA GLN A 91 -0.88 30.91 13.21
C GLN A 91 -0.63 29.50 13.74
N GLU A 92 0.34 29.36 14.65
CA GLU A 92 0.72 28.04 15.20
C GLU A 92 -0.44 27.39 15.96
N GLU A 93 -1.25 28.18 16.66
CA GLU A 93 -2.43 27.70 17.38
C GLU A 93 -3.46 27.05 16.45
N ASP A 94 -3.72 27.64 15.28
CA ASP A 94 -4.65 27.08 14.29
C ASP A 94 -4.11 25.80 13.69
N ILE A 95 -2.82 25.73 13.42
CA ILE A 95 -2.16 24.51 12.95
C ILE A 95 -2.27 23.42 14.01
N GLN A 96 -2.07 23.73 15.28
CA GLN A 96 -2.16 22.79 16.38
C GLN A 96 -3.58 22.22 16.53
N ILE A 97 -4.60 23.05 16.39
CA ILE A 97 -6.01 22.60 16.41
C ILE A 97 -6.26 21.56 15.28
N ASP A 98 -5.77 21.84 14.08
CA ASP A 98 -5.93 20.92 12.96
C ASP A 98 -5.15 19.60 13.17
N VAL A 99 -3.95 19.66 13.77
CA VAL A 99 -3.17 18.46 14.14
C VAL A 99 -3.94 17.58 15.11
N ASP A 100 -4.47 18.19 16.18
CA ASP A 100 -5.25 17.49 17.21
C ASP A 100 -6.53 16.90 16.59
N GLY A 101 -7.23 17.68 15.74
CA GLY A 101 -8.40 17.23 15.01
C GLY A 101 -8.12 16.02 14.14
N LEU A 102 -7.10 16.08 13.29
CA LEU A 102 -6.75 15.00 12.36
C LEU A 102 -6.27 13.74 13.10
N TYR A 103 -5.49 13.90 14.17
CA TYR A 103 -5.05 12.79 15.01
C TYR A 103 -6.22 12.09 15.71
N ASN A 104 -7.14 12.87 16.31
CA ASN A 104 -8.32 12.32 16.97
C ASN A 104 -9.29 11.68 15.97
N ASP A 105 -9.47 12.27 14.80
CA ASP A 105 -10.28 11.68 13.73
C ASP A 105 -9.73 10.32 13.28
N MET A 106 -8.42 10.21 13.09
CA MET A 106 -7.75 8.95 12.73
C MET A 106 -8.01 7.84 13.76
N LEU A 107 -8.06 8.18 15.05
CA LEU A 107 -8.31 7.22 16.14
C LEU A 107 -9.80 6.94 16.37
N SER A 108 -10.70 7.67 15.70
CA SER A 108 -12.13 7.56 15.90
C SER A 108 -12.70 6.25 15.34
N GLU A 109 -13.76 5.75 15.98
CA GLU A 109 -14.52 4.60 15.47
C GLU A 109 -15.12 4.88 14.08
N LYS A 110 -15.53 6.13 13.82
CA LYS A 110 -16.05 6.57 12.52
C LYS A 110 -15.00 6.39 11.41
N PHE A 111 -13.73 6.75 11.68
CA PHE A 111 -12.64 6.56 10.73
C PHE A 111 -12.42 5.07 10.49
N TYR A 112 -12.36 4.27 11.55
CA TYR A 112 -12.19 2.83 11.43
C TYR A 112 -13.30 2.19 10.57
N GLN A 113 -14.56 2.53 10.81
CA GLN A 113 -15.69 2.02 10.02
C GLN A 113 -15.62 2.46 8.56
N ALA A 114 -15.18 3.69 8.28
CA ALA A 114 -15.02 4.19 6.91
C ALA A 114 -13.99 3.38 6.09
N TYR A 115 -12.96 2.85 6.74
CA TYR A 115 -11.87 2.09 6.10
C TYR A 115 -11.86 0.60 6.43
N GLU A 116 -12.90 0.06 7.08
CA GLU A 116 -12.98 -1.34 7.51
C GLU A 116 -12.72 -2.32 6.36
N ASN A 117 -13.28 -2.07 5.18
CA ASN A 117 -13.05 -2.90 4.01
C ASN A 117 -11.59 -2.92 3.55
N LEU A 118 -10.88 -1.79 3.67
CA LEU A 118 -9.44 -1.73 3.37
C LEU A 118 -8.62 -2.50 4.39
N PHE A 119 -8.97 -2.45 5.68
CA PHE A 119 -8.30 -3.24 6.71
C PHE A 119 -8.49 -4.74 6.49
N ARG A 120 -9.70 -5.16 6.11
CA ARG A 120 -9.96 -6.57 5.73
C ARG A 120 -9.16 -6.98 4.50
N MET A 121 -9.10 -6.12 3.49
CA MET A 121 -8.32 -6.36 2.28
C MET A 121 -6.82 -6.45 2.60
N GLN A 122 -6.29 -5.56 3.45
CA GLN A 122 -4.89 -5.60 3.88
C GLN A 122 -4.54 -6.94 4.52
N LYS A 123 -5.38 -7.45 5.43
CA LYS A 123 -5.19 -8.78 6.04
C LYS A 123 -5.19 -9.90 4.99
N ALA A 124 -6.11 -9.86 4.04
CA ALA A 124 -6.16 -10.84 2.96
C ALA A 124 -4.91 -10.79 2.06
N LEU A 125 -4.40 -9.58 1.75
CA LEU A 125 -3.16 -9.41 0.99
C LEU A 125 -1.93 -9.86 1.80
N TYR A 126 -1.91 -9.60 3.10
CA TYR A 126 -0.84 -10.10 3.97
C TYR A 126 -0.80 -11.63 3.98
N VAL A 127 -1.95 -12.29 4.13
CA VAL A 127 -2.09 -13.76 4.06
C VAL A 127 -1.64 -14.29 2.69
N LEU A 128 -2.02 -13.62 1.60
CA LEU A 128 -1.58 -13.98 0.24
C LEU A 128 -0.07 -13.90 0.10
N LEU A 129 0.56 -12.84 0.59
CA LEU A 129 2.01 -12.67 0.54
C LEU A 129 2.74 -13.68 1.45
N LEU A 130 2.23 -13.96 2.64
CA LEU A 130 2.78 -15.00 3.52
C LEU A 130 2.80 -16.36 2.79
N LYS A 131 1.66 -16.78 2.20
CA LYS A 131 1.60 -18.05 1.46
C LYS A 131 2.53 -18.05 0.25
N THR A 132 2.63 -16.92 -0.47
CA THR A 132 3.56 -16.77 -1.59
C THR A 132 5.00 -17.00 -1.14
N VAL A 133 5.41 -16.42 -0.03
CA VAL A 133 6.78 -16.58 0.51
C VAL A 133 7.00 -18.02 1.02
N CYS A 134 6.05 -18.63 1.70
CA CYS A 134 6.14 -20.04 2.12
C CYS A 134 6.36 -20.96 0.91
N ILE A 135 5.56 -20.78 -0.16
CA ILE A 135 5.72 -21.56 -1.41
C ILE A 135 7.10 -21.30 -2.02
N GLU A 136 7.56 -20.06 -2.13
CA GLU A 136 8.88 -19.75 -2.69
C GLU A 136 10.01 -20.41 -1.92
N PHE A 137 9.92 -20.43 -0.60
CA PHE A 137 10.97 -20.96 0.27
C PHE A 137 11.03 -22.50 0.33
N THR A 138 9.91 -23.17 0.08
CA THR A 138 9.81 -24.64 0.20
C THR A 138 9.73 -25.37 -1.14
N ASN A 139 9.04 -24.77 -2.12
CA ASN A 139 8.76 -25.43 -3.39
C ASN A 139 9.84 -25.10 -4.43
N ARG A 140 10.59 -26.11 -4.87
CA ARG A 140 11.64 -25.99 -5.90
C ARG A 140 11.14 -26.19 -7.34
N LYS A 141 9.83 -26.35 -7.53
CA LYS A 141 9.24 -26.57 -8.86
C LYS A 141 9.23 -25.26 -9.67
N SER A 142 8.78 -25.35 -10.92
CA SER A 142 8.66 -24.19 -11.81
C SER A 142 7.68 -23.15 -11.30
N ALA A 143 7.80 -21.89 -11.74
CA ALA A 143 6.89 -20.80 -11.41
C ALA A 143 5.41 -21.15 -11.70
N LYS A 144 5.16 -21.90 -12.81
CA LYS A 144 3.82 -22.43 -13.13
C LYS A 144 3.28 -23.31 -12.01
N ASN A 145 4.06 -24.22 -11.47
CA ASN A 145 3.60 -25.12 -10.41
C ASN A 145 3.39 -24.38 -9.08
N LYS A 146 4.28 -23.41 -8.77
CA LYS A 146 4.16 -22.56 -7.58
C LYS A 146 2.87 -21.73 -7.63
N VAL A 147 2.56 -21.12 -8.78
CA VAL A 147 1.34 -20.32 -8.90
C VAL A 147 0.08 -21.16 -8.88
N MET A 148 0.13 -22.42 -9.40
CA MET A 148 -1.01 -23.36 -9.27
C MET A 148 -1.29 -23.69 -7.81
N GLU A 149 -0.27 -23.93 -7.00
CA GLU A 149 -0.38 -24.14 -5.55
C GLU A 149 -0.99 -22.90 -4.86
N LEU A 150 -0.57 -21.70 -5.26
CA LEU A 150 -1.14 -20.46 -4.75
C LEU A 150 -2.62 -20.31 -5.13
N PHE A 151 -3.02 -20.72 -6.35
CA PHE A 151 -4.43 -20.70 -6.78
C PHE A 151 -5.29 -21.70 -6.00
N ASP A 152 -4.75 -22.87 -5.67
CA ASP A 152 -5.45 -23.82 -4.79
C ASP A 152 -5.70 -23.22 -3.42
N PHE A 153 -4.67 -22.57 -2.84
CA PHE A 153 -4.82 -21.84 -1.58
C PHE A 153 -5.88 -20.72 -1.68
N VAL A 154 -5.87 -19.93 -2.75
CA VAL A 154 -6.86 -18.86 -2.99
C VAL A 154 -8.28 -19.43 -3.07
N ASN A 155 -8.45 -20.57 -3.75
CA ASN A 155 -9.77 -21.18 -3.91
C ASN A 155 -10.31 -21.87 -2.66
N GLU A 156 -9.43 -22.43 -1.81
CA GLU A 156 -9.82 -23.35 -0.73
C GLU A 156 -9.67 -22.71 0.67
N GLN A 157 -8.85 -21.68 0.79
CA GLN A 157 -8.52 -21.09 2.09
C GLN A 157 -8.78 -19.58 2.14
N LEU A 158 -8.26 -18.80 1.18
CA LEU A 158 -8.35 -17.33 1.22
C LEU A 158 -9.74 -16.83 0.79
N GLY A 159 -10.36 -17.47 -0.20
CA GLY A 159 -11.69 -17.10 -0.68
C GLY A 159 -11.78 -15.80 -1.47
N PHE A 160 -10.64 -15.16 -1.76
CA PHE A 160 -10.56 -13.84 -2.38
C PHE A 160 -9.55 -13.81 -3.54
N ILE A 161 -9.93 -13.21 -4.69
CA ILE A 161 -9.03 -13.00 -5.82
C ILE A 161 -8.52 -11.56 -5.78
N ALA A 162 -7.22 -11.41 -5.60
CA ALA A 162 -6.49 -10.16 -5.74
C ALA A 162 -5.75 -10.17 -7.08
N GLU A 163 -6.37 -9.63 -8.12
CA GLU A 163 -5.94 -9.80 -9.52
C GLU A 163 -4.51 -9.36 -9.78
N ARG A 164 -4.18 -8.10 -9.50
CA ARG A 164 -2.84 -7.54 -9.68
C ARG A 164 -1.82 -8.23 -8.78
N GLU A 165 -2.20 -8.48 -7.55
CA GLU A 165 -1.31 -9.06 -6.55
C GLU A 165 -0.96 -10.52 -6.89
N LEU A 166 -1.90 -11.29 -7.46
CA LEU A 166 -1.62 -12.62 -7.99
C LEU A 166 -0.66 -12.58 -9.19
N GLU A 167 -0.77 -11.57 -10.05
CA GLU A 167 0.18 -11.35 -11.12
C GLU A 167 1.58 -11.01 -10.58
N VAL A 168 1.66 -10.16 -9.55
CA VAL A 168 2.91 -9.84 -8.84
C VAL A 168 3.53 -11.10 -8.22
N CYS A 169 2.72 -11.95 -7.57
CA CYS A 169 3.19 -13.23 -7.00
C CYS A 169 3.72 -14.18 -8.08
N TYR A 170 3.05 -14.28 -9.23
CA TYR A 170 3.54 -15.07 -10.35
C TYR A 170 4.87 -14.56 -10.89
N TYR A 171 5.02 -13.24 -11.05
CA TYR A 171 6.28 -12.65 -11.47
C TYR A 171 7.39 -12.83 -10.42
N TYR A 172 7.06 -12.83 -9.15
CA TYR A 172 8.01 -13.17 -8.10
C TYR A 172 8.51 -14.61 -8.22
N PHE A 173 7.61 -15.59 -8.40
CA PHE A 173 8.00 -16.98 -8.65
C PHE A 173 8.84 -17.17 -9.92
N ASN A 174 8.68 -16.29 -10.89
CA ASN A 174 9.42 -16.29 -12.15
C ASN A 174 10.71 -15.45 -12.09
N HIS A 175 11.08 -14.95 -10.93
CA HIS A 175 12.24 -14.09 -10.68
C HIS A 175 12.32 -12.88 -11.63
N HIS A 176 11.16 -12.31 -11.99
CA HIS A 176 11.07 -11.19 -12.90
C HIS A 176 11.71 -9.93 -12.31
N GLU A 177 12.46 -9.18 -13.13
CA GLU A 177 13.21 -7.99 -12.69
C GLU A 177 12.38 -6.98 -11.90
N LYS A 178 11.15 -6.69 -12.35
CA LYS A 178 10.26 -5.72 -11.70
C LYS A 178 9.82 -6.09 -10.29
N THR A 179 9.97 -7.35 -9.88
CA THR A 179 9.62 -7.78 -8.52
C THR A 179 10.83 -7.83 -7.58
N LYS A 180 12.05 -7.77 -8.13
CA LYS A 180 13.28 -7.95 -7.34
C LYS A 180 13.43 -6.92 -6.22
N LYS A 181 13.14 -5.65 -6.48
CA LYS A 181 13.28 -4.60 -5.45
C LYS A 181 12.22 -4.73 -4.38
N PHE A 182 10.98 -5.01 -4.77
CA PHE A 182 9.86 -5.17 -3.84
C PHE A 182 10.08 -6.34 -2.88
N PHE A 183 10.55 -7.48 -3.37
CA PHE A 183 10.86 -8.66 -2.55
C PHE A 183 12.30 -8.71 -2.01
N LYS A 184 13.12 -7.67 -2.22
CA LYS A 184 14.54 -7.67 -1.85
C LYS A 184 14.82 -8.04 -0.40
N LYS A 185 13.96 -7.60 0.52
CA LYS A 185 14.11 -7.83 1.97
C LYS A 185 13.51 -9.17 2.42
N VAL A 186 12.84 -9.91 1.52
CA VAL A 186 12.22 -11.20 1.81
C VAL A 186 13.28 -12.30 1.67
N GLN A 187 13.92 -12.63 2.78
CA GLN A 187 14.97 -13.64 2.84
C GLN A 187 14.79 -14.49 4.10
N LYS A 188 15.14 -15.79 4.04
CA LYS A 188 15.01 -16.73 5.19
C LYS A 188 15.73 -16.29 6.46
N ASN A 189 16.79 -15.50 6.33
CA ASN A 189 17.59 -14.98 7.44
C ASN A 189 17.22 -13.54 7.86
N SER A 190 16.17 -12.96 7.28
CA SER A 190 15.71 -11.63 7.68
C SER A 190 15.21 -11.64 9.12
N LYS A 191 15.67 -10.67 9.93
CA LYS A 191 15.28 -10.58 11.35
C LYS A 191 13.81 -10.27 11.55
N ASP A 192 13.28 -9.36 10.70
CA ASP A 192 11.92 -8.83 10.83
C ASP A 192 11.06 -9.21 9.60
N LEU A 193 11.11 -10.49 9.21
CA LEU A 193 10.48 -10.97 7.97
C LEU A 193 8.97 -10.73 7.96
N LEU A 194 8.27 -11.05 9.04
CA LEU A 194 6.82 -10.84 9.15
C LEU A 194 6.45 -9.36 9.05
N HIS A 195 7.20 -8.50 9.74
CA HIS A 195 7.00 -7.05 9.64
C HIS A 195 7.24 -6.54 8.22
N THR A 196 8.27 -7.04 7.55
CA THR A 196 8.57 -6.71 6.15
C THR A 196 7.40 -7.08 5.23
N ILE A 197 6.88 -8.31 5.35
CA ILE A 197 5.75 -8.78 4.50
C ILE A 197 4.48 -7.98 4.82
N ASN A 198 4.24 -7.64 6.08
CA ASN A 198 3.11 -6.80 6.46
C ASN A 198 3.23 -5.37 5.86
N GLY A 199 4.41 -4.77 5.87
CA GLY A 199 4.68 -3.50 5.18
C GLY A 199 4.40 -3.60 3.68
N MET A 200 4.84 -4.68 3.01
CA MET A 200 4.54 -4.91 1.59
C MET A 200 3.03 -5.01 1.32
N ALA A 201 2.25 -5.61 2.23
CA ALA A 201 0.80 -5.64 2.09
C ALA A 201 0.19 -4.23 2.19
N TRP A 202 0.73 -3.36 3.04
CA TRP A 202 0.33 -1.95 3.10
C TRP A 202 0.68 -1.19 1.83
N ASP A 203 1.85 -1.41 1.26
CA ASP A 203 2.24 -0.82 -0.02
C ASP A 203 1.22 -1.15 -1.13
N LEU A 204 0.75 -2.40 -1.18
CA LEU A 204 -0.30 -2.82 -2.12
C LEU A 204 -1.66 -2.18 -1.82
N ILE A 205 -2.00 -1.95 -0.55
CA ILE A 205 -3.22 -1.23 -0.16
C ILE A 205 -3.16 0.25 -0.57
N HIS A 206 -2.02 0.88 -0.50
CA HIS A 206 -1.86 2.26 -1.00
C HIS A 206 -2.22 2.38 -2.48
N ILE A 207 -1.86 1.38 -3.29
CA ILE A 207 -2.30 1.31 -4.70
C ILE A 207 -3.84 1.22 -4.80
N ARG A 208 -4.47 0.36 -3.99
CA ARG A 208 -5.93 0.20 -3.99
C ARG A 208 -6.67 1.45 -3.53
N LEU A 209 -6.11 2.16 -2.55
CA LEU A 209 -6.64 3.45 -2.12
C LEU A 209 -6.74 4.44 -3.28
N ILE A 210 -5.68 4.57 -4.06
CA ILE A 210 -5.66 5.47 -5.22
C ILE A 210 -6.65 5.02 -6.28
N GLU A 211 -6.73 3.72 -6.56
CA GLU A 211 -7.71 3.18 -7.50
C GLU A 211 -9.16 3.51 -7.10
N GLN A 212 -9.46 3.47 -5.81
CA GLN A 212 -10.79 3.84 -5.30
C GLN A 212 -11.07 5.34 -5.46
N GLN A 213 -10.07 6.18 -5.37
CA GLN A 213 -10.21 7.62 -5.54
C GLN A 213 -10.48 8.03 -7.00
N PHE A 214 -10.01 7.27 -7.99
CA PHE A 214 -10.43 7.44 -9.37
C PHE A 214 -11.95 7.27 -9.56
N THR A 215 -12.65 6.74 -8.57
CA THR A 215 -14.10 6.56 -8.59
C THR A 215 -14.89 7.81 -8.18
N LEU A 216 -14.22 8.86 -7.70
CA LEU A 216 -14.89 10.09 -7.32
C LEU A 216 -15.35 10.86 -8.56
N LYS A 217 -16.62 11.26 -8.59
CA LYS A 217 -17.16 12.11 -9.66
C LYS A 217 -16.43 13.45 -9.68
N PRO A 218 -16.11 13.99 -10.87
CA PRO A 218 -15.74 15.37 -10.99
C PRO A 218 -16.82 16.27 -10.38
N THR A 219 -16.43 17.31 -9.66
CA THR A 219 -17.35 18.34 -9.17
C THR A 219 -17.62 19.35 -10.28
N ASP A 220 -18.63 20.22 -10.09
CA ASP A 220 -18.91 21.30 -11.05
C ASP A 220 -17.72 22.25 -11.24
N GLU A 221 -16.82 22.32 -10.25
CA GLU A 221 -15.64 23.17 -10.28
C GLU A 221 -14.41 22.49 -10.92
N VAL A 222 -14.35 21.16 -10.92
CA VAL A 222 -13.21 20.38 -11.41
C VAL A 222 -13.66 19.37 -12.44
N ARG A 223 -13.19 19.51 -13.68
CA ARG A 223 -13.54 18.60 -14.78
C ARG A 223 -13.11 17.15 -14.55
N PHE A 224 -11.94 16.98 -13.97
CA PHE A 224 -11.38 15.69 -13.58
C PHE A 224 -10.29 15.90 -12.54
N ALA A 225 -10.11 14.91 -11.66
CA ALA A 225 -8.99 14.85 -10.74
C ALA A 225 -8.13 13.62 -11.07
N ILE A 226 -6.82 13.82 -11.18
CA ILE A 226 -5.86 12.73 -11.36
C ILE A 226 -5.25 12.44 -9.98
N HIS A 227 -5.52 11.26 -9.46
CA HIS A 227 -4.95 10.81 -8.20
C HIS A 227 -3.60 10.13 -8.46
N VAL A 228 -2.57 10.56 -7.76
CA VAL A 228 -1.21 10.02 -7.87
C VAL A 228 -0.65 9.71 -6.49
N LEU A 229 0.11 8.62 -6.38
CA LEU A 229 0.84 8.26 -5.18
C LEU A 229 2.22 8.88 -5.21
N LEU A 230 2.55 9.64 -4.19
CA LEU A 230 3.90 10.08 -3.96
C LEU A 230 4.58 9.08 -3.02
N THR A 231 5.53 8.35 -3.57
CA THR A 231 6.30 7.33 -2.86
C THR A 231 7.78 7.41 -3.18
N TYR A 232 8.61 7.15 -2.19
CA TYR A 232 10.06 6.97 -2.35
C TYR A 232 10.47 5.50 -2.49
N ASP A 233 9.53 4.56 -2.36
CA ASP A 233 9.79 3.14 -2.54
C ASP A 233 9.92 2.78 -4.04
N ASP A 234 11.15 2.48 -4.47
CA ASP A 234 11.42 2.06 -5.84
C ASP A 234 10.84 0.68 -6.17
N GLY A 235 10.67 -0.20 -5.16
CA GLY A 235 10.02 -1.50 -5.34
C GLY A 235 8.55 -1.34 -5.66
N LEU A 236 7.86 -0.45 -4.93
CA LEU A 236 6.45 -0.13 -5.20
C LEU A 236 6.26 0.51 -6.57
N LYS A 237 7.15 1.42 -6.98
CA LYS A 237 7.12 2.01 -8.34
C LYS A 237 7.22 0.96 -9.43
N GLU A 238 8.09 -0.05 -9.26
CA GLU A 238 8.24 -1.13 -10.24
C GLU A 238 7.02 -2.04 -10.30
N ILE A 239 6.38 -2.33 -9.15
CA ILE A 239 5.13 -3.10 -9.07
C ILE A 239 3.99 -2.38 -9.81
N LEU A 240 3.85 -1.07 -9.62
CA LEU A 240 2.85 -0.26 -10.33
C LEU A 240 2.98 -0.33 -11.86
N GLN A 241 4.20 -0.54 -12.37
CA GLN A 241 4.46 -0.66 -13.80
C GLN A 241 4.21 -2.06 -14.38
N ILE A 242 3.88 -3.05 -13.57
CA ILE A 242 3.58 -4.40 -14.06
C ILE A 242 2.32 -4.38 -14.91
N ASN A 243 1.25 -3.81 -14.36
CA ASN A 243 -0.04 -3.73 -15.05
C ASN A 243 -0.73 -2.39 -14.74
N PRO A 244 -0.26 -1.28 -15.32
CA PRO A 244 -0.79 0.04 -15.03
C PRO A 244 -2.21 0.21 -15.59
N ILE A 245 -2.97 1.12 -14.98
CA ILE A 245 -4.23 1.58 -15.54
C ILE A 245 -3.93 2.41 -16.79
N GLU A 246 -4.45 2.00 -17.94
CA GLU A 246 -4.35 2.74 -19.21
C GLU A 246 -5.52 3.69 -19.44
N GLN A 247 -6.70 3.32 -18.99
CA GLN A 247 -7.93 4.08 -19.21
C GLN A 247 -8.87 3.91 -18.02
N ILE A 248 -9.70 4.92 -17.79
CA ILE A 248 -10.85 4.83 -16.90
C ILE A 248 -12.09 5.11 -17.73
N VAL A 249 -13.00 4.14 -17.79
CA VAL A 249 -14.26 4.25 -18.51
C VAL A 249 -15.37 4.47 -17.48
N PHE A 250 -16.17 5.51 -17.65
CA PHE A 250 -17.34 5.75 -16.81
C PHE A 250 -18.58 5.14 -17.47
N TYR A 251 -19.22 4.20 -16.80
CA TYR A 251 -20.50 3.64 -17.21
C TYR A 251 -21.56 3.96 -16.16
N LYS A 252 -22.57 4.76 -16.51
CA LYS A 252 -23.60 5.22 -15.55
C LYS A 252 -22.98 5.76 -14.25
N ASP A 253 -21.97 6.59 -14.38
CA ASP A 253 -21.22 7.18 -13.25
C ASP A 253 -20.37 6.19 -12.42
N ILE A 254 -20.26 4.93 -12.83
CA ILE A 254 -19.38 3.96 -12.23
C ILE A 254 -18.07 3.96 -13.02
N PRO A 255 -16.93 4.31 -12.40
CA PRO A 255 -15.64 4.21 -13.07
C PRO A 255 -15.22 2.74 -13.15
N ILE A 256 -14.78 2.36 -14.32
CA ILE A 256 -14.23 1.03 -14.60
C ILE A 256 -12.79 1.24 -15.05
N PRO A 257 -11.79 0.93 -14.20
CA PRO A 257 -10.40 1.01 -14.61
C PRO A 257 -10.09 -0.11 -15.61
N LYS A 258 -9.51 0.26 -16.74
CA LYS A 258 -8.96 -0.67 -17.71
C LYS A 258 -7.46 -0.76 -17.53
N LEU A 259 -7.00 -1.94 -17.14
CA LEU A 259 -5.59 -2.25 -17.05
C LEU A 259 -4.98 -2.44 -18.45
N LYS A 260 -3.66 -2.29 -18.56
CA LYS A 260 -2.89 -2.44 -19.80
C LYS A 260 -3.11 -3.80 -20.47
N HIS A 261 -3.22 -4.84 -19.67
CA HIS A 261 -3.52 -6.19 -20.15
C HIS A 261 -4.42 -6.92 -19.16
N PHE A 262 -5.09 -7.95 -19.65
CA PHE A 262 -5.89 -8.80 -18.77
C PHE A 262 -4.99 -9.80 -18.06
N TRP A 263 -4.74 -9.56 -16.80
CA TRP A 263 -3.74 -10.24 -15.96
C TRP A 263 -3.78 -11.77 -16.06
N ILE A 264 -4.96 -12.35 -16.13
CA ILE A 264 -5.16 -13.81 -16.15
C ILE A 264 -4.60 -14.47 -17.42
N ASP A 265 -4.46 -13.70 -18.52
CA ASP A 265 -3.93 -14.23 -19.79
C ASP A 265 -2.41 -14.44 -19.73
N ASN A 266 -1.73 -13.73 -18.81
CA ASN A 266 -0.30 -13.82 -18.64
C ASN A 266 0.13 -14.97 -17.71
N ILE A 267 -0.81 -15.59 -17.00
CA ILE A 267 -0.52 -16.63 -16.02
C ILE A 267 -0.99 -17.98 -16.53
N PRO A 268 -0.07 -18.92 -16.80
CA PRO A 268 -0.44 -20.24 -17.36
C PRO A 268 -1.42 -20.99 -16.47
N GLY A 269 -2.57 -21.40 -17.01
CA GLY A 269 -3.60 -22.17 -16.30
C GLY A 269 -4.49 -21.37 -15.36
N ALA A 270 -4.34 -20.05 -15.31
CA ALA A 270 -5.14 -19.21 -14.40
C ALA A 270 -6.63 -19.21 -14.75
N LYS A 271 -6.98 -19.17 -16.05
CA LYS A 271 -8.39 -19.21 -16.49
C LYS A 271 -9.12 -20.45 -15.99
N GLU A 272 -8.53 -21.60 -16.25
CA GLU A 272 -9.11 -22.89 -15.86
C GLU A 272 -9.20 -23.01 -14.35
N LYS A 273 -8.16 -22.57 -13.65
CA LYS A 273 -8.05 -22.74 -12.20
C LYS A 273 -8.89 -21.72 -11.41
N LEU A 274 -9.06 -20.51 -11.91
CA LEU A 274 -9.74 -19.46 -11.16
C LEU A 274 -11.17 -19.17 -11.65
N LEU A 275 -11.46 -19.36 -12.95
CA LEU A 275 -12.75 -18.97 -13.50
C LEU A 275 -13.76 -20.11 -13.61
N SER A 276 -13.39 -21.37 -13.31
CA SER A 276 -14.34 -22.47 -13.31
C SER A 276 -15.45 -22.26 -12.27
N GLU A 277 -16.67 -22.72 -12.57
CA GLU A 277 -17.82 -22.61 -11.67
C GLU A 277 -17.57 -23.33 -10.34
N GLU A 278 -16.92 -24.49 -10.39
CA GLU A 278 -16.54 -25.25 -9.19
C GLU A 278 -15.63 -24.42 -8.28
N ASN A 279 -14.59 -23.80 -8.81
CA ASN A 279 -13.64 -23.01 -8.00
C ASN A 279 -14.26 -21.69 -7.52
N ARG A 280 -15.21 -21.10 -8.24
CA ARG A 280 -16.01 -19.98 -7.74
C ARG A 280 -16.80 -20.36 -6.49
N ARG A 281 -17.43 -21.55 -6.49
CA ARG A 281 -18.17 -22.07 -5.32
C ARG A 281 -17.23 -22.33 -4.15
N ARG A 282 -16.09 -22.98 -4.39
CA ARG A 282 -15.06 -23.22 -3.35
C ARG A 282 -14.58 -21.91 -2.71
N ARG A 283 -14.29 -20.89 -3.52
CA ARG A 283 -13.89 -19.57 -3.00
C ARG A 283 -14.99 -18.91 -2.16
N HIS A 284 -16.23 -18.98 -2.64
CA HIS A 284 -17.33 -18.43 -1.86
C HIS A 284 -17.47 -19.14 -0.51
N GLN A 285 -17.36 -20.47 -0.49
CA GLN A 285 -17.36 -21.25 0.74
C GLN A 285 -16.18 -20.86 1.66
N ALA A 286 -14.96 -20.79 1.13
CA ALA A 286 -13.79 -20.38 1.88
C ALA A 286 -13.93 -18.95 2.45
N PHE A 287 -14.46 -18.01 1.68
CA PHE A 287 -14.72 -16.64 2.14
C PHE A 287 -15.68 -16.56 3.32
N VAL A 288 -16.69 -17.44 3.35
CA VAL A 288 -17.70 -17.48 4.42
C VAL A 288 -17.20 -18.24 5.66
N GLU A 289 -16.46 -19.34 5.47
CA GLU A 289 -16.14 -20.28 6.53
C GLU A 289 -14.76 -20.04 7.19
N LYS A 290 -13.82 -19.41 6.48
CA LYS A 290 -12.45 -19.27 6.96
C LYS A 290 -12.24 -17.94 7.68
N ASP A 291 -11.58 -18.01 8.82
CA ASP A 291 -11.14 -16.82 9.56
C ASP A 291 -9.76 -16.39 9.07
N VAL A 292 -9.69 -15.19 8.49
CA VAL A 292 -8.43 -14.62 7.99
C VAL A 292 -7.40 -14.42 9.12
N ASN A 293 -7.82 -14.19 10.36
CA ASN A 293 -6.90 -14.05 11.49
C ASN A 293 -6.29 -15.40 11.89
N GLU A 294 -7.05 -16.49 11.78
CA GLU A 294 -6.55 -17.84 12.00
C GLU A 294 -5.56 -18.24 10.90
N LEU A 295 -5.89 -17.95 9.64
CA LEU A 295 -4.98 -18.16 8.51
C LEU A 295 -3.68 -17.37 8.68
N THR A 296 -3.76 -16.12 9.14
CA THR A 296 -2.58 -15.29 9.43
C THR A 296 -1.68 -15.99 10.43
N ARG A 297 -2.20 -16.34 11.60
CA ARG A 297 -1.41 -17.00 12.66
C ARG A 297 -0.79 -18.31 12.19
N THR A 298 -1.53 -19.11 11.42
CA THR A 298 -1.05 -20.39 10.89
C THR A 298 0.11 -20.20 9.92
N LEU A 299 -0.02 -19.24 9.00
CA LEU A 299 1.03 -18.99 7.99
C LEU A 299 2.25 -18.28 8.57
N GLU A 300 2.08 -17.41 9.56
CA GLU A 300 3.21 -16.83 10.30
C GLU A 300 4.02 -17.92 11.00
N ALA A 301 3.36 -18.87 11.68
CA ALA A 301 4.01 -20.00 12.33
C ALA A 301 4.70 -20.92 11.30
N GLU A 302 4.03 -21.23 10.16
CA GLU A 302 4.60 -22.01 9.05
C GLU A 302 5.87 -21.34 8.52
N LEU A 303 5.83 -20.04 8.24
CA LEU A 303 6.96 -19.29 7.70
C LEU A 303 8.14 -19.24 8.66
N LEU A 304 7.90 -19.02 9.95
CA LEU A 304 8.96 -19.01 10.97
C LEU A 304 9.61 -20.39 11.09
N SER A 305 8.85 -21.48 11.08
CA SER A 305 9.39 -22.85 11.07
C SER A 305 10.29 -23.10 9.87
N ILE A 306 9.87 -22.68 8.65
CA ILE A 306 10.68 -22.79 7.43
C ILE A 306 12.00 -22.01 7.54
N CYS A 307 11.97 -20.85 8.20
CA CYS A 307 13.18 -20.04 8.41
C CYS A 307 14.13 -20.65 9.44
N ASP A 308 13.62 -21.28 10.49
CA ASP A 308 14.43 -21.88 11.54
C ASP A 308 15.08 -23.19 11.08
N GLU A 309 14.40 -24.02 10.28
CA GLU A 309 14.98 -25.19 9.63
C GLU A 309 16.17 -24.84 8.68
N ALA A 310 16.17 -23.61 8.13
CA ALA A 310 17.26 -23.16 7.26
C ALA A 310 18.49 -22.66 8.04
N LYS A 311 18.38 -22.43 9.35
CA LYS A 311 19.49 -22.03 10.24
C LYS A 311 20.16 -23.23 10.93
N ALA A 312 19.46 -24.36 11.01
CA ALA A 312 19.94 -25.61 11.59
C ALA A 312 20.76 -26.42 10.56
#